data_7cac56db96bf81ee222707c28103cda8
#
_entry.id   7cac56db96bf81ee222707c28103cda8
#
_cell.length_a   1.000
_cell.length_b   1.000
_cell.length_c   1.000
_cell.angle_alpha   90.00
_cell.angle_beta   90.00
_cell.angle_gamma   90.00
#
_symmetry.space_group_name_H-M   'P 1'
#
loop_
_entity.id
_entity.type
_entity.pdbx_description
1 polymer ?
#
loop_
_entity_poly.entity_id
_entity_poly.type
_entity_poly.pdbx_seq_one_letter_code
_entity_poly.pdbx_strand_id
1 'polypeptide(L)' 'MHLHILGICGTFMGSLALLARDLGHQVTGSDLNVYPPMSTQLENAGITLMQGY' A
#
# COMPACT_ATOMS: atom_id res chain seq x y z
N MET A 1 12.48 8.66 -0.15
CA MET A 1 12.82 7.22 -0.17
C MET A 1 11.68 6.43 -0.81
N HIS A 2 12.02 5.39 -1.53
CA HIS A 2 11.03 4.50 -2.11
C HIS A 2 10.89 3.26 -1.23
N LEU A 3 9.67 2.98 -0.79
CA LEU A 3 9.37 1.82 0.04
C LEU A 3 8.43 0.88 -0.70
N HIS A 4 8.75 -0.40 -0.71
CA HIS A 4 7.87 -1.43 -1.26
C HIS A 4 7.42 -2.34 -0.12
N ILE A 5 6.11 -2.47 0.05
CA ILE A 5 5.55 -3.19 1.19
C ILE A 5 4.88 -4.47 0.73
N LEU A 6 5.33 -5.60 1.24
CA LEU A 6 4.69 -6.90 0.99
C LEU A 6 3.53 -7.07 1.96
N GLY A 7 2.41 -7.60 1.45
CA GLY A 7 1.21 -7.76 2.26
C GLY A 7 0.51 -6.44 2.56
N ILE A 8 0.59 -5.49 1.64
CA ILE A 8 0.14 -4.11 1.87
C ILE A 8 -1.35 -3.99 2.14
N CYS A 9 -2.17 -4.93 1.68
CA CYS A 9 -3.61 -4.88 1.89
C CYS A 9 -4.05 -5.41 3.26
N GLY A 10 -3.11 -5.89 4.07
CA GLY A 10 -3.38 -6.21 5.46
C GLY A 10 -3.61 -4.91 6.26
N THR A 11 -4.44 -4.99 7.30
CA THR A 11 -4.84 -3.79 8.06
C THR A 11 -3.64 -3.02 8.60
N PHE A 12 -2.70 -3.72 9.24
CA PHE A 12 -1.52 -3.07 9.80
C PHE A 12 -0.61 -2.51 8.71
N MET A 13 -0.33 -3.32 7.70
CA MET A 13 0.59 -2.90 6.63
C MET A 13 0.02 -1.78 5.78
N GLY A 14 -1.30 -1.78 5.56
CA GLY A 14 -1.97 -0.68 4.88
C GLY A 14 -1.85 0.63 5.65
N SER A 15 -2.03 0.58 6.96
CA SER A 15 -1.88 1.77 7.81
C SER A 15 -0.45 2.28 7.80
N LEU A 16 0.53 1.38 7.82
CA LEU A 16 1.94 1.74 7.75
C LEU A 16 2.26 2.40 6.41
N ALA A 17 1.68 1.89 5.32
CA ALA A 17 1.88 2.45 3.99
C ALA A 17 1.36 3.88 3.91
N LEU A 18 0.17 4.13 4.46
CA LEU A 18 -0.41 5.47 4.48
C LEU A 18 0.43 6.43 5.29
N LEU A 19 0.95 5.98 6.43
CA LEU A 19 1.83 6.81 7.25
C LEU A 19 3.12 7.16 6.50
N ALA A 20 3.73 6.18 5.86
CA ALA A 20 4.95 6.42 5.08
C ALA A 20 4.69 7.40 3.94
N ARG A 21 3.54 7.29 3.28
CA ARG A 21 3.15 8.22 2.22
C ARG A 21 2.99 9.63 2.74
N ASP A 22 2.37 9.78 3.92
CA ASP A 22 2.19 11.09 4.55
C ASP A 22 3.52 11.73 4.92
N LEU A 23 4.53 10.92 5.24
CA LEU A 23 5.87 11.42 5.56
C LEU A 23 6.67 11.80 4.31
N GLY A 24 6.08 11.68 3.13
CA GLY A 24 6.70 12.11 1.89
C GLY A 24 7.47 11.05 1.13
N HIS A 25 7.36 9.78 1.56
CA HIS A 25 8.01 8.69 0.85
C HIS A 25 7.19 8.24 -0.36
N GLN A 26 7.87 7.71 -1.36
CA GLN A 26 7.23 7.03 -2.46
C GLN A 26 6.93 5.61 -2.01
N VAL A 27 5.66 5.20 -2.09
CA VAL A 27 5.24 3.88 -1.59
C VAL A 27 4.59 3.08 -2.70
N THR A 28 5.04 1.83 -2.83
CA THR A 28 4.37 0.83 -3.66
C THR A 28 4.12 -0.38 -2.79
N GLY A 29 3.28 -1.30 -3.22
CA GLY A 29 3.02 -2.48 -2.44
C GLY A 29 2.48 -3.63 -3.27
N SER A 30 2.57 -4.83 -2.71
CA SER A 30 2.02 -6.03 -3.32
C SER A 30 1.32 -6.87 -2.29
N ASP A 31 0.33 -7.65 -2.74
CA ASP A 31 -0.43 -8.54 -1.89
C ASP A 31 -1.06 -9.61 -2.77
N LEU A 32 -1.32 -10.77 -2.19
CA LEU A 32 -2.05 -11.83 -2.88
C LEU A 32 -3.53 -11.49 -3.01
N ASN A 33 -4.03 -10.58 -2.17
CA ASN A 33 -5.45 -10.22 -2.08
C ASN A 33 -5.62 -8.71 -2.25
N VAL A 34 -5.49 -8.23 -3.47
CA VAL A 34 -5.67 -6.80 -3.77
C VAL A 34 -7.14 -6.56 -4.15
N TYR A 35 -7.93 -6.13 -3.18
CA TYR A 35 -9.36 -5.86 -3.42
C TYR A 35 -9.87 -4.79 -2.46
N PRO A 36 -10.99 -4.11 -2.80
CA PRO A 36 -11.58 -3.09 -1.92
C PRO A 36 -12.05 -3.67 -0.59
N PRO A 37 -12.16 -2.84 0.46
CA PRO A 37 -11.98 -1.40 0.44
C PRO A 37 -10.52 -0.94 0.55
N MET A 38 -9.62 -1.79 1.01
CA MET A 38 -8.24 -1.37 1.27
C MET A 38 -7.52 -0.96 0.00
N SER A 39 -7.69 -1.72 -1.09
CA SER A 39 -7.02 -1.38 -2.35
C SER A 39 -7.43 0.01 -2.84
N THR A 40 -8.71 0.34 -2.73
CA THR A 40 -9.21 1.65 -3.13
C THR A 40 -8.61 2.76 -2.28
N GLN A 41 -8.53 2.56 -0.97
CA GLN A 41 -7.94 3.55 -0.07
C GLN A 41 -6.47 3.81 -0.39
N LEU A 42 -5.71 2.76 -0.65
CA LEU A 42 -4.29 2.88 -0.96
C LEU A 42 -4.08 3.56 -2.31
N GLU A 43 -4.86 3.19 -3.30
CA GLU A 43 -4.76 3.81 -4.63
C GLU A 43 -5.11 5.29 -4.59
N ASN A 44 -6.14 5.65 -3.82
CA ASN A 44 -6.53 7.05 -3.66
C ASN A 44 -5.44 7.87 -2.97
N ALA A 45 -4.60 7.23 -2.18
CA ALA A 45 -3.46 7.89 -1.54
C ALA A 45 -2.23 7.99 -2.45
N GLY A 46 -2.34 7.49 -3.68
CA GLY A 46 -1.23 7.55 -4.63
C GLY A 46 -0.26 6.39 -4.53
N ILE A 47 -0.67 5.28 -3.93
CA ILE A 47 0.17 4.10 -3.77
C ILE A 47 -0.13 3.12 -4.89
N THR A 48 0.91 2.70 -5.61
CA THR A 48 0.78 1.71 -6.67
C THR A 48 0.72 0.31 -6.07
N LEU A 49 -0.29 -0.45 -6.46
CA LEU A 49 -0.50 -1.81 -5.95
C LEU A 49 -0.26 -2.85 -7.03
N MET A 50 0.34 -3.97 -6.63
CA MET A 50 0.58 -5.10 -7.51
C MET A 50 -0.05 -6.36 -6.92
N GLN A 51 -0.71 -7.14 -7.76
CA GLN A 51 -1.31 -8.41 -7.37
C GLN A 51 -0.22 -9.48 -7.35
N GLY A 52 -0.11 -10.20 -6.24
CA GLY A 52 0.89 -11.25 -6.06
C GLY A 52 2.20 -10.71 -5.51
N TYR A 53 3.18 -11.56 -5.40
CA TYR A 53 4.52 -11.19 -4.91
C TYR A 53 5.60 -11.38 -6.00
#